data_077fb3c8193fb881206f5226fecf179b
#
_entry.id   077fb3c8193fb881206f5226fecf179b
#
_cell.length_a   1.000
_cell.length_b   1.000
_cell.length_c   1.000
_cell.angle_alpha   90.00
_cell.angle_beta   90.00
_cell.angle_gamma   90.00
#
_symmetry.space_group_name_H-M   'P 1'
#
loop_
_entity.id
_entity.type
_entity.pdbx_description
1 polymer ?
#
loop_
_entity_poly.entity_id
_entity_poly.type
_entity_poly.pdbx_seq_one_letter_code
_entity_poly.pdbx_strand_id
1 'polypeptide(L)'
;EVRAFILKYSVQDLLEQVAKERGLDVGLLNQVRAQSLAEKNAQVVLMSGACEVLAWADQQGIQQFVYTHKGDNAFTILRDLGLDSYFTEILTSQSGFARKPSPEAATYLINKYHLNPDRIYYIGDRTLDIEFAQNSGIQSINFLASPAACNQQIEQLEDISSLSF
;
A
#
# COMPACT_ATOMS: atom_id res chain seq x y z
N GLU A 1 19.85 10.34 -15.15
CA GLU A 1 20.31 10.71 -13.78
C GLU A 1 19.15 10.93 -12.81
N VAL A 2 18.16 11.74 -13.18
CA VAL A 2 16.98 12.01 -12.33
C VAL A 2 16.18 10.73 -12.02
N ARG A 3 16.09 9.81 -12.96
CA ARG A 3 15.36 8.54 -12.79
C ARG A 3 16.06 7.58 -11.81
N ALA A 4 17.37 7.52 -11.83
CA ALA A 4 18.16 6.73 -10.88
C ALA A 4 18.12 7.34 -9.47
N PHE A 5 18.00 8.65 -9.37
CA PHE A 5 17.90 9.38 -8.13
C PHE A 5 16.56 9.10 -7.39
N ILE A 6 15.45 9.12 -8.13
CA ILE A 6 14.10 8.85 -7.57
C ILE A 6 13.99 7.41 -7.03
N LEU A 7 14.69 6.45 -7.61
CA LEU A 7 14.68 5.06 -7.17
C LEU A 7 15.50 4.81 -5.90
N LYS A 8 16.43 5.70 -5.54
CA LYS A 8 17.41 5.48 -4.47
C LYS A 8 17.07 6.18 -3.15
N TYR A 9 16.26 7.24 -3.16
CA TYR A 9 16.01 8.08 -2.00
C TYR A 9 14.52 8.23 -1.69
N SER A 10 14.19 8.42 -0.41
CA SER A 10 12.83 8.84 -0.05
C SER A 10 12.56 10.26 -0.56
N VAL A 11 11.28 10.63 -0.70
CA VAL A 11 10.93 12.01 -1.09
C VAL A 11 11.45 13.02 -0.07
N GLN A 12 11.55 12.63 1.20
CA GLN A 12 12.10 13.50 2.27
C GLN A 12 13.59 13.77 2.04
N ASP A 13 14.37 12.70 1.80
CA ASP A 13 15.81 12.83 1.52
C ASP A 13 16.06 13.69 0.28
N LEU A 14 15.22 13.54 -0.74
CA LEU A 14 15.28 14.35 -1.95
C LEU A 14 15.01 15.83 -1.67
N LEU A 15 13.99 16.14 -0.85
CA LEU A 15 13.67 17.52 -0.48
C LEU A 15 14.79 18.15 0.33
N GLU A 16 15.38 17.43 1.27
CA GLU A 16 16.51 17.90 2.07
C GLU A 16 17.74 18.16 1.20
N GLN A 17 18.03 17.27 0.25
CA GLN A 17 19.14 17.46 -0.67
C GLN A 17 18.91 18.65 -1.59
N VAL A 18 17.74 18.81 -2.20
CA VAL A 18 17.40 19.94 -3.06
C VAL A 18 17.45 21.26 -2.27
N ALA A 19 16.93 21.26 -1.04
CA ALA A 19 16.99 22.41 -0.16
C ALA A 19 18.44 22.84 0.09
N LYS A 20 19.30 21.89 0.42
CA LYS A 20 20.74 22.13 0.65
C LYS A 20 21.44 22.66 -0.60
N GLU A 21 21.21 22.05 -1.76
CA GLU A 21 21.82 22.43 -3.04
C GLU A 21 21.37 23.81 -3.54
N ARG A 22 20.12 24.16 -3.27
CA ARG A 22 19.50 25.41 -3.76
C ARG A 22 19.42 26.51 -2.71
N GLY A 23 19.88 26.28 -1.48
CA GLY A 23 19.78 27.24 -0.37
C GLY A 23 18.35 27.56 0.03
N LEU A 24 17.43 26.58 -0.08
CA LEU A 24 16.01 26.72 0.23
C LEU A 24 15.72 26.25 1.67
N ASP A 25 14.68 26.82 2.26
CA ASP A 25 14.18 26.38 3.56
C ASP A 25 13.44 25.03 3.43
N VAL A 26 13.93 24.01 4.13
CA VAL A 26 13.32 22.66 4.16
C VAL A 26 11.90 22.70 4.73
N GLY A 27 11.66 23.56 5.72
CA GLY A 27 10.34 23.74 6.34
C GLY A 27 9.31 24.25 5.34
N LEU A 28 9.69 25.23 4.53
CA LEU A 28 8.84 25.77 3.47
C LEU A 28 8.54 24.71 2.40
N LEU A 29 9.54 23.94 1.98
CA LEU A 29 9.33 22.84 1.02
C LEU A 29 8.39 21.77 1.57
N ASN A 30 8.51 21.44 2.85
CA ASN A 30 7.62 20.50 3.52
C ASN A 30 6.18 21.05 3.63
N GLN A 31 5.99 22.34 3.88
CA GLN A 31 4.66 22.96 3.89
C GLN A 31 3.99 22.89 2.51
N VAL A 32 4.71 23.28 1.45
CA VAL A 32 4.19 23.21 0.07
C VAL A 32 3.84 21.77 -0.29
N ARG A 33 4.67 20.82 0.11
CA ARG A 33 4.38 19.39 -0.08
C ARG A 33 3.12 18.95 0.66
N ALA A 34 2.98 19.35 1.92
CA ALA A 34 1.81 19.01 2.74
C ALA A 34 0.51 19.57 2.12
N GLN A 35 0.53 20.82 1.64
CA GLN A 35 -0.60 21.42 0.95
C GLN A 35 -0.96 20.65 -0.35
N SER A 36 0.05 20.37 -1.19
CA SER A 36 -0.16 19.59 -2.42
C SER A 36 -0.68 18.19 -2.15
N LEU A 37 -0.24 17.54 -1.06
CA LEU A 37 -0.77 16.24 -0.65
C LEU A 37 -2.21 16.33 -0.16
N ALA A 38 -2.57 17.38 0.58
CA ALA A 38 -3.95 17.60 1.05
C ALA A 38 -4.91 17.80 -0.14
N GLU A 39 -4.52 18.64 -1.11
CA GLU A 39 -5.30 18.84 -2.34
C GLU A 39 -5.49 17.55 -3.14
N LYS A 40 -4.42 16.75 -3.28
CA LYS A 40 -4.50 15.44 -3.96
C LYS A 40 -5.34 14.43 -3.20
N ASN A 41 -5.31 14.44 -1.87
CA ASN A 41 -6.12 13.55 -1.05
C ASN A 41 -7.62 13.85 -1.20
N ALA A 42 -7.99 15.13 -1.33
CA ALA A 42 -9.37 15.54 -1.59
C ALA A 42 -9.93 15.06 -2.95
N GLN A 43 -9.05 14.62 -3.86
CA GLN A 43 -9.41 14.11 -5.19
C GLN A 43 -9.35 12.58 -5.27
N VAL A 44 -9.06 11.89 -4.16
CA VAL A 44 -9.03 10.41 -4.13
C VAL A 44 -10.44 9.89 -4.30
N VAL A 45 -10.62 9.04 -5.29
CA VAL A 45 -11.88 8.32 -5.56
C VAL A 45 -11.65 6.83 -5.39
N LEU A 46 -12.71 6.12 -5.05
CA LEU A 46 -12.69 4.66 -4.98
C LEU A 46 -12.47 4.06 -6.37
N MET A 47 -11.69 2.98 -6.41
CA MET A 47 -11.69 2.11 -7.56
C MET A 47 -13.04 1.38 -7.64
N SER A 48 -13.49 1.13 -8.87
CA SER A 48 -14.68 0.28 -9.10
C SER A 48 -14.52 -1.05 -8.38
N GLY A 49 -15.58 -1.54 -7.77
CA GLY A 49 -15.60 -2.81 -7.06
C GLY A 49 -14.96 -2.83 -5.69
N ALA A 50 -14.32 -1.72 -5.24
CA ALA A 50 -13.61 -1.72 -3.97
C ALA A 50 -14.54 -1.98 -2.77
N CYS A 51 -15.69 -1.31 -2.70
CA CYS A 51 -16.65 -1.50 -1.63
C CYS A 51 -17.25 -2.92 -1.65
N GLU A 52 -17.56 -3.40 -2.82
CA GLU A 52 -18.17 -4.71 -3.05
C GLU A 52 -17.25 -5.83 -2.57
N VAL A 53 -15.97 -5.76 -2.93
CA VAL A 53 -14.97 -6.77 -2.52
C VAL A 53 -14.70 -6.72 -1.03
N LEU A 54 -14.56 -5.53 -0.44
CA LEU A 54 -14.35 -5.38 1.00
C LEU A 54 -15.54 -5.91 1.80
N ALA A 55 -16.76 -5.59 1.38
CA ALA A 55 -17.99 -6.09 2.00
C ALA A 55 -18.15 -7.61 1.83
N TRP A 56 -17.82 -8.15 0.65
CA TRP A 56 -17.81 -9.59 0.42
C TRP A 56 -16.82 -10.29 1.35
N ALA A 57 -15.59 -9.80 1.45
CA ALA A 57 -14.56 -10.37 2.31
C ALA A 57 -14.98 -10.36 3.80
N ASP A 58 -15.60 -9.27 4.26
CA ASP A 58 -16.15 -9.16 5.61
C ASP A 58 -17.25 -10.19 5.86
N GLN A 59 -18.18 -10.37 4.92
CA GLN A 59 -19.24 -11.38 4.99
C GLN A 59 -18.70 -12.82 5.02
N GLN A 60 -17.54 -13.06 4.40
CA GLN A 60 -16.85 -14.36 4.45
C GLN A 60 -16.00 -14.54 5.72
N GLY A 61 -15.96 -13.56 6.61
CA GLY A 61 -15.12 -13.59 7.81
C GLY A 61 -13.62 -13.49 7.53
N ILE A 62 -13.25 -12.92 6.37
CA ILE A 62 -11.86 -12.75 5.98
C ILE A 62 -11.30 -11.50 6.69
N GLN A 63 -10.22 -11.68 7.45
CA GLN A 63 -9.53 -10.55 8.06
C GLN A 63 -8.83 -9.71 6.99
N GLN A 64 -9.03 -8.39 7.06
CA GLN A 64 -8.51 -7.45 6.07
C GLN A 64 -7.51 -6.49 6.70
N PHE A 65 -6.43 -6.22 5.99
CA PHE A 65 -5.33 -5.36 6.42
C PHE A 65 -4.93 -4.41 5.31
N VAL A 66 -4.39 -3.25 5.66
CA VAL A 66 -3.75 -2.34 4.71
C VAL A 66 -2.27 -2.26 5.01
N TYR A 67 -1.43 -2.39 3.98
CA TYR A 67 -0.03 -1.98 4.02
C TYR A 67 0.29 -1.08 2.85
N THR A 68 0.56 0.19 3.13
CA THR A 68 0.80 1.22 2.13
C THR A 68 2.09 2.00 2.39
N HIS A 69 2.73 2.46 1.31
CA HIS A 69 3.83 3.44 1.42
C HIS A 69 3.35 4.90 1.58
N LYS A 70 2.03 5.13 1.61
CA LYS A 70 1.45 6.41 2.02
C LYS A 70 1.78 6.67 3.50
N GLY A 71 1.87 7.93 3.88
CA GLY A 71 1.97 8.32 5.29
C GLY A 71 0.62 8.18 6.02
N ASP A 72 0.56 8.69 7.25
CA ASP A 72 -0.62 8.57 8.13
C ASP A 72 -1.88 9.28 7.60
N ASN A 73 -1.75 10.11 6.57
CA ASN A 73 -2.89 10.60 5.81
C ASN A 73 -3.73 9.46 5.18
N ALA A 74 -3.20 8.24 5.09
CA ALA A 74 -3.97 7.05 4.70
C ALA A 74 -5.17 6.82 5.62
N PHE A 75 -5.03 7.02 6.92
CA PHE A 75 -6.13 6.87 7.89
C PHE A 75 -7.28 7.84 7.60
N THR A 76 -6.95 9.10 7.31
CA THR A 76 -7.96 10.10 6.96
C THR A 76 -8.67 9.74 5.65
N ILE A 77 -7.91 9.35 4.63
CA ILE A 77 -8.48 8.94 3.34
C ILE A 77 -9.45 7.77 3.50
N LEU A 78 -9.04 6.71 4.19
CA LEU A 78 -9.88 5.53 4.37
C LEU A 78 -11.16 5.84 5.15
N ARG A 79 -11.07 6.69 6.17
CA ARG A 79 -12.23 7.16 6.94
C ARG A 79 -13.16 8.02 6.09
N ASP A 80 -12.63 8.97 5.33
CA ASP A 80 -13.43 9.87 4.48
C ASP A 80 -14.16 9.10 3.37
N LEU A 81 -13.58 7.97 2.93
CA LEU A 81 -14.17 7.04 1.98
C LEU A 81 -15.11 6.00 2.64
N GLY A 82 -15.21 5.99 3.99
CA GLY A 82 -16.03 5.03 4.73
C GLY A 82 -15.51 3.59 4.72
N LEU A 83 -14.20 3.41 4.52
CA LEU A 83 -13.57 2.10 4.38
C LEU A 83 -12.79 1.64 5.62
N ASP A 84 -12.51 2.52 6.56
CA ASP A 84 -11.64 2.24 7.70
C ASP A 84 -12.13 1.09 8.58
N SER A 85 -13.45 0.92 8.70
CA SER A 85 -14.08 -0.14 9.49
C SER A 85 -13.88 -1.56 8.95
N TYR A 86 -13.51 -1.71 7.66
CA TYR A 86 -13.24 -3.03 7.07
C TYR A 86 -11.88 -3.58 7.49
N PHE A 87 -10.96 -2.75 7.98
CA PHE A 87 -9.58 -3.16 8.20
C PHE A 87 -9.27 -3.40 9.66
N THR A 88 -8.75 -4.58 9.96
CA THR A 88 -8.28 -4.96 11.30
C THR A 88 -7.08 -4.11 11.72
N GLU A 89 -6.17 -3.83 10.80
CA GLU A 89 -5.01 -2.95 11.03
C GLU A 89 -4.57 -2.28 9.73
N ILE A 90 -4.10 -1.03 9.86
CA ILE A 90 -3.58 -0.23 8.76
C ILE A 90 -2.13 0.11 9.06
N LEU A 91 -1.21 -0.35 8.21
CA LEU A 91 0.22 -0.06 8.27
C LEU A 91 0.57 0.96 7.19
N THR A 92 1.23 2.03 7.60
CA THR A 92 1.68 3.14 6.74
C THR A 92 3.20 3.17 6.63
N SER A 93 3.74 4.10 5.86
CA SER A 93 5.18 4.34 5.80
C SER A 93 5.78 4.81 7.14
N GLN A 94 4.94 5.17 8.12
CA GLN A 94 5.34 5.64 9.45
C GLN A 94 5.19 4.55 10.52
N SER A 95 4.75 3.36 10.15
CA SER A 95 4.61 2.23 11.07
C SER A 95 5.94 1.57 11.50
N GLY A 96 7.07 2.08 11.02
CA GLY A 96 8.41 1.68 11.46
C GLY A 96 8.98 0.44 10.75
N PHE A 97 8.31 -0.08 9.72
CA PHE A 97 8.79 -1.23 8.95
C PHE A 97 9.60 -0.78 7.72
N ALA A 98 10.57 -1.59 7.32
CA ALA A 98 11.25 -1.40 6.05
C ALA A 98 10.23 -1.46 4.90
N ARG A 99 10.48 -0.64 3.88
CA ARG A 99 9.57 -0.55 2.72
C ARG A 99 9.53 -1.83 1.92
N LYS A 100 8.39 -2.09 1.25
CA LYS A 100 8.31 -3.16 0.24
C LYS A 100 9.50 -3.04 -0.74
N PRO A 101 10.11 -4.13 -1.13
CA PRO A 101 9.68 -5.52 -0.99
C PRO A 101 10.15 -6.24 0.30
N SER A 102 10.58 -5.51 1.36
CA SER A 102 10.91 -6.14 2.65
C SER A 102 9.69 -6.85 3.23
N PRO A 103 9.84 -8.09 3.76
CA PRO A 103 8.74 -8.86 4.34
C PRO A 103 8.34 -8.43 5.76
N GLU A 104 9.03 -7.46 6.36
CA GLU A 104 8.87 -7.13 7.79
C GLU A 104 7.42 -6.86 8.19
N ALA A 105 6.69 -6.07 7.41
CA ALA A 105 5.31 -5.73 7.71
C ALA A 105 4.38 -6.96 7.65
N ALA A 106 4.57 -7.85 6.66
CA ALA A 106 3.81 -9.09 6.57
C ALA A 106 4.14 -10.02 7.74
N THR A 107 5.43 -10.19 8.05
CA THR A 107 5.89 -11.00 9.18
C THR A 107 5.29 -10.51 10.51
N TYR A 108 5.23 -9.20 10.69
CA TYR A 108 4.58 -8.61 11.87
C TYR A 108 3.10 -8.99 11.95
N LEU A 109 2.33 -8.81 10.87
CA LEU A 109 0.90 -9.14 10.84
C LEU A 109 0.65 -10.63 11.04
N ILE A 110 1.43 -11.49 10.38
CA ILE A 110 1.35 -12.96 10.52
C ILE A 110 1.53 -13.36 11.98
N ASN A 111 2.58 -12.86 12.62
CA ASN A 111 2.88 -13.20 14.02
C ASN A 111 1.84 -12.65 14.99
N LYS A 112 1.44 -11.38 14.82
CA LYS A 112 0.50 -10.69 15.72
C LYS A 112 -0.89 -11.32 15.71
N TYR A 113 -1.36 -11.72 14.54
CA TYR A 113 -2.71 -12.25 14.35
C TYR A 113 -2.76 -13.77 14.16
N HIS A 114 -1.60 -14.45 14.29
CA HIS A 114 -1.47 -15.91 14.14
C HIS A 114 -2.03 -16.41 12.80
N LEU A 115 -1.73 -15.68 11.73
CA LEU A 115 -2.25 -15.96 10.40
C LEU A 115 -1.51 -17.15 9.76
N ASN A 116 -2.21 -17.92 8.93
CA ASN A 116 -1.59 -18.95 8.10
C ASN A 116 -1.09 -18.35 6.78
N PRO A 117 0.23 -18.32 6.50
CA PRO A 117 0.79 -17.72 5.29
C PRO A 117 0.21 -18.30 3.99
N ASP A 118 -0.12 -19.60 3.96
CA ASP A 118 -0.68 -20.26 2.78
C ASP A 118 -2.08 -19.73 2.40
N ARG A 119 -2.73 -19.01 3.31
CA ARG A 119 -4.07 -18.43 3.15
C ARG A 119 -4.07 -16.91 3.15
N ILE A 120 -2.92 -16.29 2.89
CA ILE A 120 -2.78 -14.84 2.81
C ILE A 120 -2.56 -14.43 1.36
N TYR A 121 -3.32 -13.45 0.93
CA TYR A 121 -3.20 -12.85 -0.39
C TYR A 121 -2.90 -11.36 -0.24
N TYR A 122 -1.83 -10.90 -0.91
CA TYR A 122 -1.52 -9.49 -1.01
C TYR A 122 -2.08 -8.94 -2.32
N ILE A 123 -3.00 -7.99 -2.24
CA ILE A 123 -3.65 -7.40 -3.41
C ILE A 123 -2.92 -6.11 -3.77
N GLY A 124 -2.51 -5.97 -5.03
CA GLY A 124 -1.78 -4.80 -5.51
C GLY A 124 -1.80 -4.65 -7.02
N ASP A 125 -1.18 -3.58 -7.50
CA ASP A 125 -1.15 -3.20 -8.91
C ASP A 125 0.27 -3.08 -9.48
N ARG A 126 1.29 -3.38 -8.67
CA ARG A 126 2.70 -3.17 -9.04
C ARG A 126 3.51 -4.45 -8.91
N THR A 127 4.56 -4.59 -9.72
CA THR A 127 5.56 -5.68 -9.58
C THR A 127 6.13 -5.76 -8.16
N LEU A 128 6.32 -4.61 -7.52
CA LEU A 128 6.79 -4.52 -6.13
C LEU A 128 5.87 -5.25 -5.13
N ASP A 129 4.58 -5.32 -5.42
CA ASP A 129 3.60 -6.02 -4.57
C ASP A 129 3.74 -7.53 -4.72
N ILE A 130 4.07 -8.02 -5.92
CA ILE A 130 4.38 -9.42 -6.16
C ILE A 130 5.69 -9.81 -5.46
N GLU A 131 6.73 -8.98 -5.58
CA GLU A 131 8.02 -9.20 -4.90
C GLU A 131 7.85 -9.22 -3.37
N PHE A 132 7.01 -8.32 -2.83
CA PHE A 132 6.66 -8.30 -1.42
C PHE A 132 6.00 -9.61 -0.98
N ALA A 133 5.01 -10.10 -1.74
CA ALA A 133 4.34 -11.34 -1.46
C ALA A 133 5.32 -12.54 -1.49
N GLN A 134 6.17 -12.63 -2.53
CA GLN A 134 7.21 -13.66 -2.64
C GLN A 134 8.15 -13.67 -1.45
N ASN A 135 8.69 -12.49 -1.09
CA ASN A 135 9.62 -12.35 0.03
C ASN A 135 8.97 -12.67 1.38
N SER A 136 7.65 -12.50 1.47
CA SER A 136 6.85 -12.78 2.67
C SER A 136 6.35 -14.23 2.75
N GLY A 137 6.54 -15.03 1.71
CA GLY A 137 6.03 -16.40 1.64
C GLY A 137 4.51 -16.47 1.55
N ILE A 138 3.87 -15.48 0.96
CA ILE A 138 2.41 -15.38 0.77
C ILE A 138 2.06 -15.26 -0.71
N GLN A 139 0.78 -15.42 -1.03
CA GLN A 139 0.27 -15.27 -2.39
C GLN A 139 0.03 -13.80 -2.74
N SER A 140 -0.02 -13.46 -4.03
CA SER A 140 -0.49 -12.16 -4.48
C SER A 140 -1.63 -12.27 -5.50
N ILE A 141 -2.50 -11.26 -5.50
CA ILE A 141 -3.49 -11.01 -6.54
C ILE A 141 -3.16 -9.65 -7.12
N ASN A 142 -2.92 -9.57 -8.41
CA ASN A 142 -2.39 -8.35 -9.01
C ASN A 142 -3.09 -8.05 -10.34
N PHE A 143 -3.38 -6.78 -10.55
CA PHE A 143 -3.89 -6.23 -11.80
C PHE A 143 -2.87 -5.25 -12.34
N LEU A 144 -2.43 -5.32 -13.56
CA LEU A 144 -1.43 -4.52 -14.26
C LEU A 144 0.01 -5.06 -14.25
N ALA A 145 0.37 -6.02 -13.40
CA ALA A 145 1.72 -6.60 -13.37
C ALA A 145 1.80 -7.89 -14.19
N SER A 146 3.02 -8.25 -14.58
CA SER A 146 3.29 -9.51 -15.28
C SER A 146 3.05 -10.72 -14.39
N PRO A 147 2.68 -11.89 -14.95
CA PRO A 147 2.53 -13.13 -14.19
C PRO A 147 3.82 -13.52 -13.45
N ALA A 148 3.65 -14.05 -12.25
CA ALA A 148 4.71 -14.64 -11.43
C ALA A 148 4.18 -15.89 -10.72
N ALA A 149 5.06 -16.74 -10.20
CA ALA A 149 4.67 -18.02 -9.62
C ALA A 149 3.68 -17.92 -8.44
N CYS A 150 3.72 -16.83 -7.69
CA CYS A 150 2.82 -16.57 -6.55
C CYS A 150 1.71 -15.57 -6.90
N ASN A 151 1.49 -15.26 -8.16
CA ASN A 151 0.61 -14.18 -8.56
C ASN A 151 -0.59 -14.69 -9.35
N GLN A 152 -1.79 -14.42 -8.84
CA GLN A 152 -3.01 -14.49 -9.62
C GLN A 152 -3.25 -13.12 -10.28
N GLN A 153 -3.70 -13.13 -11.53
CA GLN A 153 -4.03 -11.91 -12.26
C GLN A 153 -5.54 -11.74 -12.37
N ILE A 154 -5.97 -10.51 -12.18
CA ILE A 154 -7.36 -10.07 -12.36
C ILE A 154 -7.38 -8.84 -13.26
N GLU A 155 -8.50 -8.59 -13.90
CA GLU A 155 -8.72 -7.38 -14.72
C GLU A 155 -9.39 -6.27 -13.92
N GLN A 156 -10.22 -6.64 -12.96
CA GLN A 156 -10.95 -5.72 -12.07
C GLN A 156 -11.05 -6.30 -10.65
N LEU A 157 -11.31 -5.45 -9.65
CA LEU A 157 -11.34 -5.89 -8.25
C LEU A 157 -12.44 -6.91 -7.98
N GLU A 158 -13.58 -6.80 -8.63
CA GLU A 158 -14.73 -7.70 -8.49
C GLU A 158 -14.38 -9.17 -8.81
N ASP A 159 -13.38 -9.41 -9.66
CA ASP A 159 -12.91 -10.75 -10.02
C ASP A 159 -12.41 -11.54 -8.80
N ILE A 160 -11.96 -10.84 -7.73
CA ILE A 160 -11.47 -11.47 -6.50
C ILE A 160 -12.51 -12.42 -5.90
N SER A 161 -13.78 -12.03 -5.89
CA SER A 161 -14.86 -12.84 -5.32
C SER A 161 -15.11 -14.15 -6.07
N SER A 162 -14.59 -14.26 -7.29
CA SER A 162 -14.72 -15.43 -8.17
C SER A 162 -13.50 -16.35 -8.17
N LEU A 163 -12.41 -15.94 -7.49
CA LEU A 163 -11.21 -16.76 -7.39
C LEU A 163 -11.45 -17.95 -6.45
N SER A 164 -10.74 -19.05 -6.71
CA SER A 164 -10.70 -20.20 -5.80
C SER A 164 -9.55 -20.01 -4.81
N PHE A 165 -9.86 -19.98 -3.52
CA PHE A 165 -8.92 -19.79 -2.41
C PHE A 165 -8.66 -21.09 -1.64
#